data_15f7af623650185b1e1da889173bb8bf
#
_entry.id   15f7af623650185b1e1da889173bb8bf
#
_cell.length_a   1.000
_cell.length_b   1.000
_cell.length_c   1.000
_cell.angle_alpha   90.00
_cell.angle_beta   90.00
_cell.angle_gamma   90.00
#
_symmetry.space_group_name_H-M   'P 1'
#
loop_
_entity.id
_entity.type
_entity.pdbx_description
1 polymer ?
#
loop_
_entity_poly.entity_id
_entity_poly.type
_entity_poly.pdbx_seq_one_letter_code
_entity_poly.pdbx_strand_id
1 'polypeptide(L)' 'MNINQKEEFRYLYAGMAMQALLEPGNGQFLRNMAFGNNKQFASMLVENAVFYADALIAELEKG' A
#
# COMPACT_ATOMS: atom_id res chain seq x y z
N MET A 1 -15.80 8.46 10.04
CA MET A 1 -15.95 7.03 9.60
C MET A 1 -16.02 6.12 10.81
N ASN A 2 -16.89 5.12 10.81
CA ASN A 2 -16.89 4.14 11.88
C ASN A 2 -15.78 3.10 11.63
N ILE A 3 -15.57 2.22 12.62
CA ILE A 3 -14.48 1.23 12.56
C ILE A 3 -14.62 0.29 11.36
N ASN A 4 -15.82 -0.17 11.06
CA ASN A 4 -16.05 -1.09 9.95
C ASN A 4 -15.76 -0.41 8.61
N GLN A 5 -16.19 0.84 8.46
CA GLN A 5 -15.90 1.60 7.26
C GLN A 5 -14.40 1.85 7.09
N LYS A 6 -13.71 2.14 8.19
CA LYS A 6 -12.25 2.32 8.16
C LYS A 6 -11.55 1.07 7.65
N GLU A 7 -11.94 -0.09 8.16
CA GLU A 7 -11.32 -1.34 7.74
C GLU A 7 -11.59 -1.63 6.27
N GLU A 8 -12.82 -1.41 5.81
CA GLU A 8 -13.16 -1.60 4.40
C GLU A 8 -12.35 -0.67 3.51
N PHE A 9 -12.26 0.60 3.85
CA PHE A 9 -11.48 1.55 3.09
C PHE A 9 -9.99 1.22 3.14
N ARG A 10 -9.51 0.75 4.28
CA ARG A 10 -8.11 0.38 4.42
C ARG A 10 -7.74 -0.74 3.44
N TYR A 11 -8.56 -1.78 3.38
CA TYR A 11 -8.33 -2.88 2.45
C TYR A 11 -8.44 -2.41 1.00
N LEU A 12 -9.45 -1.62 0.70
CA LEU A 12 -9.65 -1.11 -0.65
C LEU A 12 -8.48 -0.25 -1.11
N TYR A 13 -8.09 0.72 -0.29
CA TYR A 13 -7.02 1.63 -0.64
C TYR A 13 -5.66 0.94 -0.66
N ALA A 14 -5.44 -0.02 0.23
CA ALA A 14 -4.21 -0.80 0.20
C ALA A 14 -4.11 -1.59 -1.11
N GLY A 15 -5.22 -2.17 -1.57
CA GLY A 15 -5.25 -2.86 -2.85
C GLY A 15 -4.94 -1.93 -4.02
N MET A 16 -5.52 -0.74 -4.02
CA MET A 16 -5.25 0.27 -5.05
C MET A 16 -3.80 0.73 -5.02
N ALA A 17 -3.26 0.94 -3.83
CA ALA A 17 -1.87 1.35 -3.67
C ALA A 17 -0.92 0.24 -4.15
N MET A 18 -1.25 -1.01 -3.88
CA MET A 18 -0.46 -2.14 -4.38
C MET A 18 -0.43 -2.17 -5.90
N GLN A 19 -1.58 -1.94 -6.54
CA GLN A 19 -1.64 -1.88 -7.99
C GLN A 19 -0.75 -0.78 -8.55
N ALA A 20 -0.79 0.39 -7.93
CA ALA A 20 0.04 1.52 -8.35
C ALA A 20 1.53 1.22 -8.20
N LEU A 21 1.90 0.55 -7.10
CA LEU A 21 3.29 0.20 -6.85
C LEU A 21 3.81 -0.89 -7.78
N LEU A 22 2.90 -1.69 -8.36
CA LEU A 22 3.26 -2.74 -9.30
C LEU A 22 3.36 -2.26 -10.74
N GLU A 23 3.02 -1.00 -11.01
CA GLU A 23 3.14 -0.46 -12.35
C GLU A 23 4.61 -0.37 -12.78
N PRO A 24 4.89 -0.40 -14.10
CA PRO A 24 6.25 -0.29 -14.59
C PRO A 24 6.96 0.93 -14.03
N GLY A 25 8.17 0.72 -13.55
CA GLY A 25 8.98 1.76 -12.91
C GLY A 25 8.91 1.71 -11.40
N ASN A 26 7.71 1.67 -10.82
CA ASN A 26 7.55 1.64 -9.37
C ASN A 26 7.82 0.24 -8.80
N GLY A 27 7.17 -0.77 -9.35
CA GLY A 27 7.33 -2.15 -8.90
C GLY A 27 8.75 -2.64 -9.09
N GLN A 28 9.36 -2.26 -10.21
CA GLN A 28 10.72 -2.65 -10.51
C GLN A 28 11.72 -2.02 -9.53
N PHE A 29 11.49 -0.76 -9.16
CA PHE A 29 12.32 -0.08 -8.18
C PHE A 29 12.32 -0.82 -6.84
N LEU A 30 11.14 -1.18 -6.35
CA LEU A 30 11.01 -1.92 -5.09
C LEU A 30 11.64 -3.30 -5.19
N ARG A 31 11.47 -3.96 -6.34
CA ARG A 31 12.08 -5.27 -6.56
C ARG A 31 13.60 -5.20 -6.53
N ASN A 32 14.15 -4.17 -7.14
CA ASN A 32 15.61 -3.97 -7.14
C ASN A 32 16.12 -3.73 -5.73
N MET A 33 15.40 -2.96 -4.93
CA MET A 33 15.77 -2.72 -3.54
C MET A 33 15.76 -4.00 -2.71
N ALA A 34 14.88 -4.93 -3.05
CA ALA A 34 14.77 -6.22 -2.37
C ALA A 34 15.80 -7.23 -2.88
N PHE A 35 16.67 -6.84 -3.81
CA PHE A 35 17.75 -7.68 -4.35
C PHE A 35 17.23 -8.99 -4.94
N GLY A 36 16.04 -8.95 -5.53
CA GLY A 36 15.45 -10.12 -6.15
C GLY A 36 14.83 -11.11 -5.17
N ASN A 37 14.84 -10.83 -3.88
CA ASN A 37 14.21 -11.68 -2.88
C ASN A 37 12.69 -11.43 -2.92
N ASN A 38 11.95 -12.38 -3.47
CA ASN A 38 10.50 -12.23 -3.67
C ASN A 38 9.74 -12.04 -2.36
N LYS A 39 10.17 -12.72 -1.30
CA LYS A 39 9.52 -12.60 0.01
C LYS A 39 9.72 -11.21 0.59
N GLN A 40 10.95 -10.71 0.52
CA GLN A 40 11.26 -9.37 0.99
C GLN A 40 10.54 -8.31 0.16
N PHE A 41 10.49 -8.50 -1.15
CA PHE A 41 9.76 -7.60 -2.04
C PHE A 41 8.27 -7.54 -1.68
N ALA A 42 7.65 -8.71 -1.44
CA ALA A 42 6.25 -8.77 -1.06
C ALA A 42 5.99 -8.05 0.27
N SER A 43 6.86 -8.24 1.25
CA SER A 43 6.75 -7.53 2.53
C SER A 43 6.84 -6.03 2.36
N MET A 44 7.80 -5.56 1.59
CA MET A 44 7.96 -4.12 1.34
C MET A 44 6.76 -3.55 0.63
N LEU A 45 6.23 -4.27 -0.35
CA LEU A 45 5.05 -3.83 -1.10
C LEU A 45 3.85 -3.68 -0.19
N VAL A 46 3.58 -4.69 0.64
CA VAL A 46 2.44 -4.68 1.56
C VAL A 46 2.59 -3.55 2.58
N GLU A 47 3.76 -3.40 3.17
CA GLU A 47 4.00 -2.34 4.16
C GLU A 47 3.77 -0.96 3.57
N ASN A 48 4.25 -0.72 2.36
CA ASN A 48 4.04 0.56 1.69
C ASN A 48 2.57 0.79 1.35
N ALA A 49 1.88 -0.24 0.88
CA ALA A 49 0.47 -0.13 0.55
C ALA A 49 -0.37 0.21 1.77
N VAL A 50 -0.12 -0.43 2.90
CA VAL A 50 -0.83 -0.16 4.15
C VAL A 50 -0.50 1.25 4.65
N PHE A 51 0.75 1.67 4.55
CA PHE A 51 1.16 3.01 4.93
C PHE A 51 0.37 4.06 4.16
N TYR A 52 0.26 3.93 2.84
CA TYR A 52 -0.47 4.89 2.03
C TYR A 52 -1.96 4.86 2.33
N ALA A 53 -2.52 3.68 2.55
CA ALA A 53 -3.93 3.55 2.90
C ALA A 53 -4.23 4.27 4.22
N ASP A 54 -3.40 4.06 5.23
CA ASP A 54 -3.59 4.69 6.54
C ASP A 54 -3.42 6.21 6.45
N ALA A 55 -2.46 6.69 5.67
CA ALA A 55 -2.26 8.12 5.47
C ALA A 55 -3.47 8.76 4.78
N LEU A 56 -4.03 8.09 3.78
CA LEU A 56 -5.22 8.59 3.09
C LEU A 56 -6.42 8.66 4.03
N ILE A 57 -6.63 7.61 4.82
CA ILE A 57 -7.72 7.59 5.80
C ILE A 57 -7.58 8.73 6.79
N ALA A 58 -6.36 8.98 7.28
CA ALA A 58 -6.10 10.08 8.21
C ALA A 58 -6.47 11.42 7.59
N GLU A 59 -6.15 11.65 6.32
CA GLU A 59 -6.51 12.88 5.64
C GLU A 59 -8.02 13.01 5.46
N LEU A 60 -8.69 11.93 5.11
CA LEU A 60 -10.15 11.94 4.94
C LEU A 60 -10.86 12.24 6.25
N GLU A 61 -10.31 11.80 7.37
CA GLU A 61 -10.91 12.04 8.67
C GLU A 61 -10.72 13.46 9.19
N LYS A 62 -9.76 14.19 8.65
CA LYS A 62 -9.58 15.60 8.99
C LYS A 62 -10.69 16.48 8.46
N GLY A 63 -11.26 16.07 7.37
CA GLY A 63 -12.15 16.86 6.60
C GLY A 63 -13.54 16.93 6.96
#